data_2e2f28c8aba63a26acdccc055ba78861
#
_entry.id   2e2f28c8aba63a26acdccc055ba78861
#
_cell.length_a   1.000
_cell.length_b   1.000
_cell.length_c   1.000
_cell.angle_alpha   90.00
_cell.angle_beta   90.00
_cell.angle_gamma   90.00
#
_symmetry.space_group_name_H-M   'P 1'
#
loop_
_entity.id
_entity.type
_entity.pdbx_description
1 polymer ?
#
loop_
_entity_poly.entity_id
_entity_poly.type
_entity_poly.pdbx_seq_one_letter_code
_entity_poly.pdbx_strand_id
1 'polypeptide(L)'
;ERFSLYQDLTVSENLRFFASLFGVSIKDNYDLIAPIFSQLEKFPNRKAGALSGGMKQKLALSCALIHRPEILLLDEPTTGVDAVSRSEFWDMLATLREKGITILVSTSYMDEATRCERIAMINRGRILDINTPANLIAEIGENLYNAVADDMFRLLNRLRKMPEVIDCYTFGATLHVVVDNAFNPSKAVRQLEDEGLRNVKIYPAKGDIEDLFIKLTRDEEP
;
A
#
# COMPACT_ATOMS: atom_id res chain seq x y z
N GLU A 1 6.52 6.37 -13.59
CA GLU A 1 5.47 7.27 -13.06
C GLU A 1 4.41 7.70 -14.09
N ARG A 2 4.35 7.11 -15.25
CA ARG A 2 3.31 7.41 -16.25
C ARG A 2 2.70 6.10 -16.71
N PHE A 3 1.35 6.10 -16.81
CA PHE A 3 0.66 5.02 -17.48
C PHE A 3 1.29 4.75 -18.85
N SER A 4 1.59 3.48 -19.16
CA SER A 4 2.13 3.05 -20.45
C SER A 4 1.11 3.21 -21.59
N LEU A 5 0.49 4.39 -21.69
CA LEU A 5 -0.56 4.72 -22.66
C LEU A 5 -0.11 5.85 -23.57
N TYR A 6 -0.53 5.79 -24.80
CA TYR A 6 -0.40 6.89 -25.75
C TYR A 6 -1.53 7.88 -25.49
N GLN A 7 -1.19 9.01 -24.87
CA GLN A 7 -2.17 10.00 -24.37
C GLN A 7 -3.00 10.65 -25.49
N ASP A 8 -2.43 10.77 -26.68
CA ASP A 8 -3.09 11.34 -27.87
C ASP A 8 -3.98 10.35 -28.61
N LEU A 9 -3.80 9.07 -28.38
CA LEU A 9 -4.66 8.03 -28.91
C LEU A 9 -5.92 7.88 -28.06
N THR A 10 -7.01 7.48 -28.72
CA THR A 10 -8.27 7.15 -28.07
C THR A 10 -8.18 5.84 -27.29
N VAL A 11 -9.20 5.55 -26.48
CA VAL A 11 -9.35 4.27 -25.78
C VAL A 11 -9.23 3.10 -26.75
N SER A 12 -10.00 3.13 -27.85
CA SER A 12 -9.98 2.06 -28.86
C SER A 12 -8.65 1.95 -29.59
N GLU A 13 -8.00 3.08 -29.89
CA GLU A 13 -6.71 3.08 -30.57
C GLU A 13 -5.58 2.54 -29.69
N ASN A 14 -5.56 2.89 -28.41
CA ASN A 14 -4.60 2.29 -27.45
C ASN A 14 -4.75 0.77 -27.43
N LEU A 15 -5.96 0.24 -27.24
CA LEU A 15 -6.19 -1.19 -27.18
C LEU A 15 -5.81 -1.90 -28.48
N ARG A 16 -6.15 -1.32 -29.65
CA ARG A 16 -5.78 -1.85 -30.96
C ARG A 16 -4.28 -1.83 -31.17
N PHE A 17 -3.61 -0.78 -30.76
CA PHE A 17 -2.15 -0.66 -30.85
C PHE A 17 -1.46 -1.81 -30.11
N PHE A 18 -1.82 -2.05 -28.84
CA PHE A 18 -1.21 -3.12 -28.05
C PHE A 18 -1.59 -4.50 -28.60
N ALA A 19 -2.82 -4.72 -29.03
CA ALA A 19 -3.22 -5.97 -29.66
C ALA A 19 -2.40 -6.24 -30.94
N SER A 20 -2.19 -5.21 -31.78
CA SER A 20 -1.37 -5.31 -32.99
C SER A 20 0.11 -5.57 -32.66
N LEU A 21 0.66 -4.92 -31.63
CA LEU A 21 2.03 -5.09 -31.20
C LEU A 21 2.36 -6.56 -30.83
N PHE A 22 1.41 -7.22 -30.18
CA PHE A 22 1.52 -8.62 -29.77
C PHE A 22 0.96 -9.61 -30.81
N GLY A 23 0.44 -9.13 -31.94
CA GLY A 23 -0.12 -9.97 -32.99
C GLY A 23 -1.37 -10.75 -32.57
N VAL A 24 -2.18 -10.21 -31.66
CA VAL A 24 -3.38 -10.88 -31.12
C VAL A 24 -4.66 -10.19 -31.58
N SER A 25 -5.75 -10.96 -31.63
CA SER A 25 -7.10 -10.43 -31.86
C SER A 25 -7.71 -9.96 -30.56
N ILE A 26 -8.24 -8.72 -30.54
CA ILE A 26 -9.00 -8.22 -29.39
C ILE A 26 -10.20 -9.12 -29.10
N LYS A 27 -10.90 -9.60 -30.15
CA LYS A 27 -12.09 -10.41 -30.01
C LYS A 27 -11.80 -11.73 -29.27
N ASP A 28 -10.68 -12.37 -29.61
CA ASP A 28 -10.33 -13.70 -29.06
C ASP A 28 -9.86 -13.62 -27.59
N ASN A 29 -9.39 -12.45 -27.14
CA ASN A 29 -8.89 -12.23 -25.80
C ASN A 29 -9.78 -11.31 -24.95
N TYR A 30 -10.96 -10.93 -25.50
CA TYR A 30 -11.84 -9.96 -24.85
C TYR A 30 -12.36 -10.44 -23.49
N ASP A 31 -12.60 -11.73 -23.32
CA ASP A 31 -13.09 -12.35 -22.08
C ASP A 31 -12.22 -12.03 -20.84
N LEU A 32 -10.92 -11.91 -21.05
CA LEU A 32 -9.98 -11.59 -19.97
C LEU A 32 -10.09 -10.12 -19.54
N ILE A 33 -10.24 -9.21 -20.51
CA ILE A 33 -10.26 -7.76 -20.25
C ILE A 33 -11.69 -7.22 -20.01
N ALA A 34 -12.74 -7.93 -20.41
CA ALA A 34 -14.10 -7.47 -20.33
C ALA A 34 -14.52 -6.92 -18.95
N PRO A 35 -14.21 -7.57 -17.83
CA PRO A 35 -14.56 -7.05 -16.51
C PRO A 35 -13.96 -5.67 -16.20
N ILE A 36 -12.77 -5.40 -16.76
CA ILE A 36 -12.00 -4.17 -16.55
C ILE A 36 -12.40 -3.11 -17.58
N PHE A 37 -12.53 -3.53 -18.84
CA PHE A 37 -12.71 -2.66 -20.00
C PHE A 37 -14.17 -2.19 -20.19
N SER A 38 -15.16 -2.90 -19.67
CA SER A 38 -16.60 -2.62 -19.85
C SER A 38 -17.02 -1.19 -19.51
N GLN A 39 -16.38 -0.57 -18.52
CA GLN A 39 -16.64 0.84 -18.17
C GLN A 39 -16.08 1.81 -19.22
N LEU A 40 -15.04 1.42 -19.95
CA LEU A 40 -14.37 2.21 -20.97
C LEU A 40 -15.04 2.10 -22.33
N GLU A 41 -15.81 1.05 -22.58
CA GLU A 41 -16.56 0.83 -23.83
C GLU A 41 -17.53 1.97 -24.16
N LYS A 42 -18.00 2.68 -23.15
CA LYS A 42 -18.87 3.85 -23.31
C LYS A 42 -18.14 5.06 -23.90
N PHE A 43 -16.81 5.04 -23.93
CA PHE A 43 -15.97 6.16 -24.33
C PHE A 43 -14.89 5.77 -25.36
N PRO A 44 -15.21 5.01 -26.42
CA PRO A 44 -14.21 4.40 -27.31
C PRO A 44 -13.36 5.44 -28.03
N ASN A 45 -13.94 6.62 -28.33
CA ASN A 45 -13.29 7.70 -29.06
C ASN A 45 -12.70 8.80 -28.16
N ARG A 46 -12.75 8.64 -26.83
CA ARG A 46 -12.14 9.58 -25.90
C ARG A 46 -10.64 9.36 -25.88
N LYS A 47 -9.84 10.44 -25.99
CA LYS A 47 -8.39 10.38 -25.85
C LYS A 47 -7.99 9.90 -24.45
N ALA A 48 -6.95 9.06 -24.35
CA ALA A 48 -6.45 8.57 -23.08
C ALA A 48 -6.04 9.72 -22.16
N GLY A 49 -5.47 10.80 -22.69
CA GLY A 49 -5.12 12.00 -21.93
C GLY A 49 -6.29 12.65 -21.20
N ALA A 50 -7.52 12.52 -21.74
CA ALA A 50 -8.75 13.10 -21.19
C ALA A 50 -9.53 12.18 -20.23
N LEU A 51 -8.97 11.00 -19.88
CA LEU A 51 -9.53 10.07 -18.90
C LEU A 51 -9.14 10.48 -17.47
N SER A 52 -10.00 10.10 -16.50
CA SER A 52 -9.63 10.17 -15.09
C SER A 52 -8.48 9.20 -14.76
N GLY A 53 -7.81 9.37 -13.60
CA GLY A 53 -6.74 8.48 -13.15
C GLY A 53 -7.16 7.01 -13.14
N GLY A 54 -8.27 6.67 -12.49
CA GLY A 54 -8.78 5.30 -12.45
C GLY A 54 -9.19 4.75 -13.84
N MET A 55 -9.71 5.58 -14.75
CA MET A 55 -9.99 5.15 -16.12
C MET A 55 -8.69 4.89 -16.91
N LYS A 56 -7.66 5.71 -16.74
CA LYS A 56 -6.34 5.49 -17.36
C LYS A 56 -5.76 4.17 -16.89
N GLN A 57 -5.86 3.90 -15.60
CA GLN A 57 -5.40 2.68 -14.98
C GLN A 57 -6.08 1.43 -15.55
N LYS A 58 -7.42 1.46 -15.64
CA LYS A 58 -8.21 0.38 -16.26
C LYS A 58 -7.84 0.17 -17.73
N LEU A 59 -7.60 1.24 -18.48
CA LEU A 59 -7.14 1.14 -19.87
C LEU A 59 -5.73 0.54 -19.96
N ALA A 60 -4.79 1.01 -19.15
CA ALA A 60 -3.42 0.49 -19.11
C ALA A 60 -3.40 -1.01 -18.78
N LEU A 61 -4.16 -1.42 -17.75
CA LEU A 61 -4.28 -2.82 -17.37
C LEU A 61 -4.92 -3.65 -18.50
N SER A 62 -5.96 -3.16 -19.15
CA SER A 62 -6.57 -3.83 -20.30
C SER A 62 -5.59 -4.01 -21.46
N CYS A 63 -4.78 -3.00 -21.76
CA CYS A 63 -3.73 -3.07 -22.77
C CYS A 63 -2.62 -4.08 -22.40
N ALA A 64 -2.23 -4.14 -21.13
CA ALA A 64 -1.24 -5.10 -20.65
C ALA A 64 -1.75 -6.55 -20.66
N LEU A 65 -3.06 -6.75 -20.53
CA LEU A 65 -3.69 -8.08 -20.47
C LEU A 65 -4.09 -8.64 -21.83
N ILE A 66 -4.16 -7.81 -22.88
CA ILE A 66 -4.74 -8.21 -24.16
C ILE A 66 -4.04 -9.41 -24.82
N HIS A 67 -2.77 -9.64 -24.51
CA HIS A 67 -1.97 -10.75 -25.04
C HIS A 67 -1.90 -11.97 -24.09
N ARG A 68 -2.73 -11.99 -23.02
CA ARG A 68 -2.80 -13.07 -22.01
C ARG A 68 -1.45 -13.38 -21.38
N PRO A 69 -0.81 -12.45 -20.68
CA PRO A 69 0.49 -12.69 -20.05
C PRO A 69 0.37 -13.71 -18.92
N GLU A 70 1.42 -14.52 -18.73
CA GLU A 70 1.55 -15.39 -17.54
C GLU A 70 2.02 -14.59 -16.33
N ILE A 71 2.77 -13.51 -16.57
CA ILE A 71 3.33 -12.63 -15.52
C ILE A 71 2.97 -11.18 -15.84
N LEU A 72 2.43 -10.49 -14.86
CA LEU A 72 2.09 -9.06 -14.92
C LEU A 72 3.00 -8.29 -13.95
N LEU A 73 3.77 -7.34 -14.48
CA LEU A 73 4.63 -6.45 -13.71
C LEU A 73 4.00 -5.06 -13.63
N LEU A 74 3.76 -4.57 -12.44
CA LEU A 74 3.12 -3.29 -12.18
C LEU A 74 4.00 -2.44 -11.26
N ASP A 75 4.40 -1.27 -11.75
CA ASP A 75 5.23 -0.34 -10.99
C ASP A 75 4.37 0.85 -10.54
N GLU A 76 4.20 0.98 -9.21
CA GLU A 76 3.39 2.02 -8.54
C GLU A 76 2.01 2.25 -9.22
N PRO A 77 1.23 1.19 -9.49
CA PRO A 77 0.08 1.29 -10.40
C PRO A 77 -1.06 2.16 -9.88
N THR A 78 -1.10 2.47 -8.59
CA THR A 78 -2.18 3.21 -7.93
C THR A 78 -1.79 4.64 -7.54
N THR A 79 -0.57 5.07 -7.87
CA THR A 79 -0.09 6.42 -7.57
C THR A 79 -0.94 7.47 -8.27
N GLY A 80 -1.44 8.45 -7.50
CA GLY A 80 -2.29 9.53 -8.01
C GLY A 80 -3.74 9.12 -8.32
N VAL A 81 -4.18 7.97 -7.82
CA VAL A 81 -5.55 7.46 -7.97
C VAL A 81 -6.32 7.63 -6.65
N ASP A 82 -7.59 7.98 -6.73
CA ASP A 82 -8.45 8.11 -5.55
C ASP A 82 -8.67 6.75 -4.83
N ALA A 83 -9.02 6.81 -3.54
CA ALA A 83 -9.11 5.63 -2.69
C ALA A 83 -10.14 4.58 -3.18
N VAL A 84 -11.24 5.01 -3.78
CA VAL A 84 -12.27 4.10 -4.30
C VAL A 84 -11.73 3.36 -5.53
N SER A 85 -11.17 4.10 -6.49
CA SER A 85 -10.56 3.52 -7.69
C SER A 85 -9.37 2.61 -7.35
N ARG A 86 -8.58 2.93 -6.30
CA ARG A 86 -7.51 2.05 -5.79
C ARG A 86 -8.08 0.71 -5.32
N SER A 87 -9.11 0.74 -4.48
CA SER A 87 -9.74 -0.49 -3.98
C SER A 87 -10.26 -1.37 -5.12
N GLU A 88 -10.99 -0.77 -6.07
CA GLU A 88 -11.48 -1.49 -7.27
C GLU A 88 -10.34 -2.12 -8.09
N PHE A 89 -9.21 -1.41 -8.20
CA PHE A 89 -8.05 -1.92 -8.94
C PHE A 89 -7.45 -3.16 -8.28
N TRP A 90 -7.30 -3.15 -6.97
CA TRP A 90 -6.81 -4.32 -6.23
C TRP A 90 -7.78 -5.51 -6.29
N ASP A 91 -9.09 -5.27 -6.31
CA ASP A 91 -10.10 -6.33 -6.50
C ASP A 91 -9.99 -6.95 -7.89
N MET A 92 -9.70 -6.14 -8.92
CA MET A 92 -9.40 -6.64 -10.26
C MET A 92 -8.12 -7.49 -10.28
N LEU A 93 -7.04 -7.07 -9.61
CA LEU A 93 -5.80 -7.85 -9.52
C LEU A 93 -6.05 -9.19 -8.82
N ALA A 94 -6.83 -9.22 -7.73
CA ALA A 94 -7.22 -10.47 -7.08
C ALA A 94 -7.94 -11.43 -8.03
N THR A 95 -8.89 -10.91 -8.83
CA THR A 95 -9.59 -11.72 -9.84
C THR A 95 -8.64 -12.27 -10.92
N LEU A 96 -7.65 -11.48 -11.36
CA LEU A 96 -6.64 -11.93 -12.34
C LEU A 96 -5.74 -13.03 -11.78
N ARG A 97 -5.34 -12.90 -10.52
CA ARG A 97 -4.57 -13.91 -9.81
C ARG A 97 -5.34 -15.25 -9.74
N GLU A 98 -6.64 -15.21 -9.41
CA GLU A 98 -7.51 -16.41 -9.41
C GLU A 98 -7.58 -17.08 -10.78
N LYS A 99 -7.39 -16.34 -11.87
CA LYS A 99 -7.27 -16.86 -13.23
C LYS A 99 -5.87 -17.40 -13.57
N GLY A 100 -4.94 -17.44 -12.61
CA GLY A 100 -3.62 -18.01 -12.74
C GLY A 100 -2.53 -17.05 -13.22
N ILE A 101 -2.79 -15.74 -13.29
CA ILE A 101 -1.76 -14.75 -13.64
C ILE A 101 -0.89 -14.48 -12.41
N THR A 102 0.42 -14.61 -12.57
CA THR A 102 1.39 -14.19 -11.54
C THR A 102 1.54 -12.67 -11.59
N ILE A 103 1.36 -12.00 -10.46
CA ILE A 103 1.39 -10.53 -10.40
C ILE A 103 2.49 -10.08 -9.45
N LEU A 104 3.41 -9.24 -9.95
CA LEU A 104 4.40 -8.53 -9.15
C LEU A 104 4.06 -7.03 -9.18
N VAL A 105 3.82 -6.47 -7.99
CA VAL A 105 3.47 -5.05 -7.83
C VAL A 105 4.53 -4.38 -6.97
N SER A 106 5.06 -3.23 -7.40
CA SER A 106 5.72 -2.29 -6.50
C SER A 106 4.69 -1.29 -5.98
N THR A 107 4.75 -0.94 -4.71
CA THR A 107 3.93 0.11 -4.11
C THR A 107 4.61 0.69 -2.89
N SER A 108 4.46 1.99 -2.69
CA SER A 108 4.84 2.71 -1.47
C SER A 108 3.70 2.74 -0.43
N TYR A 109 2.50 2.27 -0.78
CA TYR A 109 1.35 2.21 0.12
C TYR A 109 1.35 0.90 0.91
N MET A 110 1.64 0.97 2.21
CA MET A 110 1.77 -0.22 3.07
C MET A 110 0.43 -0.98 3.24
N ASP A 111 -0.69 -0.27 3.20
CA ASP A 111 -2.03 -0.87 3.22
C ASP A 111 -2.29 -1.75 1.98
N GLU A 112 -1.76 -1.37 0.82
CA GLU A 112 -1.84 -2.18 -0.40
C GLU A 112 -1.00 -3.45 -0.32
N ALA A 113 0.18 -3.37 0.28
CA ALA A 113 1.08 -4.50 0.45
C ALA A 113 0.40 -5.65 1.23
N THR A 114 -0.49 -5.33 2.19
CA THR A 114 -1.24 -6.34 2.94
C THR A 114 -2.20 -7.17 2.10
N ARG A 115 -2.52 -6.73 0.88
CA ARG A 115 -3.38 -7.44 -0.09
C ARG A 115 -2.63 -8.49 -0.92
N CYS A 116 -1.30 -8.52 -0.79
CA CYS A 116 -0.43 -9.48 -1.48
C CYS A 116 -0.29 -10.78 -0.65
N GLU A 117 -0.01 -11.90 -1.32
CA GLU A 117 0.34 -13.16 -0.63
C GLU A 117 1.72 -13.13 -0.01
N ARG A 118 2.64 -12.40 -0.63
CA ARG A 118 4.01 -12.21 -0.15
C ARG A 118 4.43 -10.78 -0.37
N ILE A 119 5.20 -10.26 0.57
CA ILE A 119 5.78 -8.92 0.53
C ILE A 119 7.30 -9.06 0.56
N ALA A 120 7.98 -8.31 -0.32
CA ALA A 120 9.41 -8.04 -0.21
C ALA A 120 9.59 -6.58 0.22
N MET A 121 10.07 -6.35 1.43
CA MET A 121 10.39 -5.01 1.92
C MET A 121 11.74 -4.60 1.37
N ILE A 122 11.81 -3.41 0.75
CA ILE A 122 13.02 -2.90 0.11
C ILE A 122 13.35 -1.52 0.67
N ASN A 123 14.60 -1.33 1.10
CA ASN A 123 15.12 -0.02 1.49
C ASN A 123 16.55 0.16 0.93
N ARG A 124 16.83 1.36 0.39
CA ARG A 124 18.17 1.72 -0.16
C ARG A 124 18.79 0.66 -1.08
N GLY A 125 17.95 -0.01 -1.90
CA GLY A 125 18.38 -1.05 -2.84
C GLY A 125 18.68 -2.41 -2.21
N ARG A 126 18.31 -2.63 -0.94
CA ARG A 126 18.45 -3.91 -0.23
C ARG A 126 17.07 -4.45 0.10
N ILE A 127 16.94 -5.76 0.03
CA ILE A 127 15.77 -6.48 0.54
C ILE A 127 15.98 -6.64 2.04
N LEU A 128 15.05 -6.09 2.83
CA LEU A 128 15.05 -6.19 4.29
C LEU A 128 14.48 -7.53 4.75
N ASP A 129 13.33 -7.91 4.17
CA ASP A 129 12.65 -9.17 4.47
C ASP A 129 11.72 -9.57 3.32
N ILE A 130 11.41 -10.88 3.25
CA ILE A 130 10.43 -11.45 2.31
C ILE A 130 9.57 -12.48 3.03
N ASN A 131 8.31 -12.14 3.28
CA ASN A 131 7.40 -13.05 3.97
C ASN A 131 5.94 -12.80 3.59
N THR A 132 5.01 -13.58 4.18
CA THR A 132 3.59 -13.27 4.13
C THR A 132 3.27 -12.07 5.02
N PRO A 133 2.21 -11.27 4.71
CA PRO A 133 1.81 -10.16 5.58
C PRO A 133 1.60 -10.57 7.04
N ALA A 134 0.97 -11.73 7.26
CA ALA A 134 0.69 -12.23 8.60
C ALA A 134 1.97 -12.53 9.41
N ASN A 135 2.98 -13.15 8.77
CA ASN A 135 4.24 -13.46 9.41
C ASN A 135 5.03 -12.18 9.73
N LEU A 136 5.06 -11.24 8.77
CA LEU A 136 5.73 -9.95 8.96
C LEU A 136 5.13 -9.18 10.14
N ILE A 137 3.81 -9.11 10.24
CA ILE A 137 3.13 -8.44 11.36
C ILE A 137 3.42 -9.15 12.69
N ALA A 138 3.52 -10.48 12.69
CA ALA A 138 3.84 -11.24 13.90
C ALA A 138 5.24 -10.91 14.47
N GLU A 139 6.19 -10.46 13.66
CA GLU A 139 7.54 -10.07 14.08
C GLU A 139 7.59 -8.75 14.88
N ILE A 140 6.51 -7.95 14.83
CA ILE A 140 6.41 -6.71 15.62
C ILE A 140 6.31 -7.03 17.12
N GLY A 141 5.68 -8.16 17.47
CA GLY A 141 5.47 -8.59 18.85
C GLY A 141 4.30 -7.87 19.55
N GLU A 142 4.17 -8.13 20.86
CA GLU A 142 3.04 -7.62 21.68
C GLU A 142 3.38 -6.30 22.43
N ASN A 143 4.60 -5.79 22.29
CA ASN A 143 5.09 -4.63 23.05
C ASN A 143 4.85 -3.30 22.34
N LEU A 144 3.71 -3.17 21.66
CA LEU A 144 3.29 -1.95 20.96
C LEU A 144 2.04 -1.36 21.61
N TYR A 145 2.06 -0.06 21.87
CA TYR A 145 0.95 0.68 22.46
C TYR A 145 0.60 1.89 21.62
N ASN A 146 -0.69 2.24 21.60
CA ASN A 146 -1.16 3.55 21.18
C ASN A 146 -1.08 4.52 22.36
N ALA A 147 -0.63 5.75 22.09
CA ALA A 147 -0.69 6.83 23.07
C ALA A 147 -1.33 8.09 22.46
N VAL A 148 -2.18 8.75 23.23
CA VAL A 148 -2.84 10.02 22.88
C VAL A 148 -2.88 10.95 24.06
N ALA A 149 -2.84 12.26 23.81
CA ALA A 149 -3.08 13.32 24.80
C ALA A 149 -3.54 14.59 24.08
N ASP A 150 -3.92 15.64 24.83
CA ASP A 150 -4.28 16.94 24.24
C ASP A 150 -3.07 17.59 23.51
N ASP A 151 -1.87 17.42 24.02
CA ASP A 151 -0.60 17.88 23.44
C ASP A 151 0.23 16.69 22.97
N MET A 152 0.04 16.28 21.71
CA MET A 152 0.72 15.14 21.12
C MET A 152 2.23 15.34 20.97
N PHE A 153 2.68 16.57 20.71
CA PHE A 153 4.12 16.87 20.58
C PHE A 153 4.83 16.74 21.93
N ARG A 154 4.23 17.27 22.99
CA ARG A 154 4.77 17.13 24.33
C ARG A 154 4.72 15.67 24.80
N LEU A 155 3.66 14.94 24.48
CA LEU A 155 3.54 13.50 24.77
C LEU A 155 4.67 12.71 24.11
N LEU A 156 4.91 12.90 22.80
CA LEU A 156 5.99 12.26 22.07
C LEU A 156 7.35 12.48 22.72
N ASN A 157 7.67 13.75 23.05
CA ASN A 157 8.95 14.12 23.66
C ASN A 157 9.13 13.55 25.07
N ARG A 158 8.06 13.35 25.81
CA ARG A 158 8.09 12.76 27.16
C ARG A 158 8.23 11.24 27.10
N LEU A 159 7.46 10.58 26.25
CA LEU A 159 7.56 9.13 26.05
C LEU A 159 8.95 8.71 25.60
N ARG A 160 9.57 9.41 24.67
CA ARG A 160 10.95 9.14 24.19
C ARG A 160 12.03 9.25 25.28
N LYS A 161 11.73 9.88 26.41
CA LYS A 161 12.66 10.02 27.54
C LYS A 161 12.47 8.96 28.61
N MET A 162 11.44 8.15 28.51
CA MET A 162 11.20 7.05 29.45
C MET A 162 12.16 5.89 29.14
N PRO A 163 12.86 5.35 30.14
CA PRO A 163 13.84 4.28 29.89
C PRO A 163 13.23 2.99 29.37
N GLU A 164 11.94 2.73 29.65
CA GLU A 164 11.22 1.56 29.20
C GLU A 164 10.66 1.72 27.77
N VAL A 165 10.78 2.90 27.16
CA VAL A 165 10.36 3.17 25.78
C VAL A 165 11.54 2.99 24.84
N ILE A 166 11.45 1.97 23.98
CA ILE A 166 12.45 1.68 22.97
C ILE A 166 12.30 2.66 21.81
N ASP A 167 11.07 2.94 21.43
CA ASP A 167 10.74 3.84 20.34
C ASP A 167 9.36 4.49 20.48
N CYS A 168 9.22 5.70 19.90
CA CYS A 168 7.94 6.39 19.83
C CYS A 168 7.88 7.29 18.59
N TYR A 169 6.84 7.12 17.79
CA TYR A 169 6.61 7.84 16.53
C TYR A 169 5.14 8.13 16.29
N THR A 170 4.86 9.07 15.38
CA THR A 170 3.50 9.42 15.00
C THR A 170 2.91 8.37 14.06
N PHE A 171 1.69 7.95 14.32
CA PHE A 171 0.96 7.00 13.51
C PHE A 171 -0.50 7.45 13.35
N GLY A 172 -0.84 8.01 12.21
CA GLY A 172 -2.14 8.63 12.00
C GLY A 172 -2.45 9.71 13.04
N ALA A 173 -3.52 9.51 13.82
CA ALA A 173 -3.94 10.42 14.88
C ALA A 173 -3.40 10.05 16.28
N THR A 174 -2.54 9.03 16.38
CA THR A 174 -1.98 8.51 17.63
C THR A 174 -0.45 8.53 17.58
N LEU A 175 0.18 8.20 18.71
CA LEU A 175 1.58 7.76 18.73
C LEU A 175 1.62 6.26 18.88
N HIS A 176 2.46 5.60 18.11
CA HIS A 176 2.89 4.23 18.39
C HIS A 176 4.10 4.26 19.31
N VAL A 177 4.04 3.46 20.37
CA VAL A 177 5.07 3.38 21.41
C VAL A 177 5.53 1.93 21.52
N VAL A 178 6.75 1.68 21.09
CA VAL A 178 7.41 0.38 21.25
C VAL A 178 8.12 0.37 22.61
N VAL A 179 7.85 -0.62 23.42
CA VAL A 179 8.32 -0.67 24.81
C VAL A 179 9.00 -2.00 25.14
N ASP A 180 9.76 -2.02 26.22
CA ASP A 180 10.28 -3.25 26.79
C ASP A 180 9.26 -3.95 27.69
N ASN A 181 9.65 -5.11 28.23
CA ASN A 181 8.78 -5.92 29.11
C ASN A 181 8.56 -5.30 30.50
N ALA A 182 9.31 -4.26 30.89
CA ALA A 182 9.17 -3.59 32.16
C ALA A 182 8.16 -2.44 32.13
N PHE A 183 7.71 -2.06 30.93
CA PHE A 183 6.78 -0.95 30.75
C PHE A 183 5.42 -1.19 31.41
N ASN A 184 4.96 -0.22 32.18
CA ASN A 184 3.65 -0.24 32.79
C ASN A 184 2.81 0.95 32.30
N PRO A 185 1.78 0.72 31.46
CA PRO A 185 0.96 1.80 30.89
C PRO A 185 0.31 2.69 31.95
N SER A 186 -0.21 2.09 33.03
CA SER A 186 -0.88 2.84 34.09
C SER A 186 0.07 3.74 34.89
N LYS A 187 1.31 3.29 35.08
CA LYS A 187 2.36 4.10 35.73
C LYS A 187 2.77 5.26 34.81
N ALA A 188 2.97 4.97 33.53
CA ALA A 188 3.33 5.97 32.53
C ALA A 188 2.27 7.06 32.40
N VAL A 189 0.98 6.70 32.36
CA VAL A 189 -0.13 7.67 32.33
C VAL A 189 -0.07 8.60 33.53
N ARG A 190 0.02 8.06 34.75
CA ARG A 190 0.10 8.88 35.99
C ARG A 190 1.28 9.84 35.95
N GLN A 191 2.47 9.36 35.59
CA GLN A 191 3.67 10.20 35.50
C GLN A 191 3.49 11.35 34.52
N LEU A 192 2.89 11.10 33.34
CA LEU A 192 2.66 12.11 32.33
C LEU A 192 1.61 13.14 32.76
N GLU A 193 0.57 12.70 33.47
CA GLU A 193 -0.45 13.59 34.05
C GLU A 193 0.13 14.45 35.18
N ASP A 194 0.97 13.89 36.07
CA ASP A 194 1.70 14.62 37.11
C ASP A 194 2.65 15.69 36.52
N GLU A 195 3.17 15.44 35.32
CA GLU A 195 3.98 16.40 34.55
C GLU A 195 3.10 17.44 33.79
N GLY A 196 1.79 17.39 33.98
CA GLY A 196 0.84 18.38 33.47
C GLY A 196 0.31 18.13 32.05
N LEU A 197 0.46 16.91 31.49
CA LEU A 197 -0.27 16.53 30.31
C LEU A 197 -1.73 16.21 30.68
N ARG A 198 -2.66 16.44 29.75
CA ARG A 198 -4.10 16.21 29.97
C ARG A 198 -4.62 15.15 29.00
N ASN A 199 -5.64 14.42 29.47
CA ASN A 199 -6.33 13.39 28.67
C ASN A 199 -5.38 12.32 28.12
N VAL A 200 -4.37 11.94 28.89
CA VAL A 200 -3.39 10.92 28.50
C VAL A 200 -4.06 9.54 28.47
N LYS A 201 -3.96 8.83 27.38
CA LYS A 201 -4.40 7.45 27.26
C LYS A 201 -3.29 6.63 26.59
N ILE A 202 -2.99 5.47 27.18
CA ILE A 202 -2.04 4.49 26.63
C ILE A 202 -2.75 3.14 26.65
N TYR A 203 -2.88 2.49 25.48
CA TYR A 203 -3.58 1.22 25.34
C TYR A 203 -2.88 0.35 24.30
N PRO A 204 -3.00 -1.00 24.39
CA PRO A 204 -2.35 -1.90 23.44
C PRO A 204 -2.70 -1.56 21.99
N ALA A 205 -1.73 -1.60 21.12
CA ALA A 205 -1.87 -1.44 19.68
C ALA A 205 -1.65 -2.78 18.98
N LYS A 206 -2.29 -2.92 17.81
CA LYS A 206 -1.96 -3.99 16.88
C LYS A 206 -1.02 -3.41 15.83
N GLY A 207 0.17 -4.00 15.73
CA GLY A 207 1.14 -3.59 14.73
C GLY A 207 0.68 -3.88 13.30
N ASP A 208 1.19 -3.12 12.35
CA ASP A 208 0.98 -3.32 10.93
C ASP A 208 2.32 -3.34 10.14
N ILE A 209 2.22 -3.41 8.81
CA ILE A 209 3.40 -3.47 7.93
C ILE A 209 4.24 -2.18 8.02
N GLU A 210 3.62 -1.02 8.27
CA GLU A 210 4.32 0.26 8.41
C GLU A 210 5.20 0.27 9.67
N ASP A 211 4.68 -0.27 10.78
CA ASP A 211 5.44 -0.43 12.03
C ASP A 211 6.68 -1.31 11.83
N LEU A 212 6.52 -2.43 11.12
CA LEU A 212 7.65 -3.31 10.82
C LEU A 212 8.68 -2.63 9.93
N PHE A 213 8.22 -1.91 8.90
CA PHE A 213 9.12 -1.19 8.00
C PHE A 213 9.93 -0.12 8.76
N ILE A 214 9.29 0.64 9.65
CA ILE A 214 9.95 1.62 10.52
C ILE A 214 11.01 0.92 11.40
N LYS A 215 10.66 -0.21 12.02
CA LYS A 215 11.59 -1.00 12.83
C LYS A 215 12.82 -1.43 12.04
N LEU A 216 12.62 -2.10 10.90
CA LEU A 216 13.71 -2.64 10.07
C LEU A 216 14.62 -1.54 9.47
N THR A 217 14.06 -0.38 9.14
CA THR A 217 14.85 0.73 8.57
C THR A 217 15.71 1.45 9.60
N ARG A 218 15.33 1.44 10.88
CA ARG A 218 16.13 2.02 11.97
C ARG A 218 17.32 1.15 12.35
N ASP A 219 17.15 -0.15 12.34
CA ASP A 219 18.24 -1.10 12.65
C ASP A 219 19.38 -1.00 11.62
N GLU A 220 19.15 -0.32 10.47
CA GLU A 220 20.16 -0.06 9.43
C GLU A 220 20.83 1.34 9.55
N GLU A 221 20.37 2.21 10.44
CA GLU A 221 21.07 3.49 10.69
C GLU A 221 22.24 3.25 11.63
N PRO A 222 23.50 3.60 11.19
CA PRO A 222 24.72 3.35 11.96
C PRO A 222 24.84 4.25 13.20
#